data_e1910e9312af7a92dea2cf1320c67627
#
_entry.id   e1910e9312af7a92dea2cf1320c67627
#
_cell.length_a   1.000
_cell.length_b   1.000
_cell.length_c   1.000
_cell.angle_alpha   90.00
_cell.angle_beta   90.00
_cell.angle_gamma   90.00
#
_symmetry.space_group_name_H-M   'P 1'
#
loop_
_entity.id
_entity.type
_entity.pdbx_description
1 polymer ?
#
loop_
_entity_poly.entity_id
_entity_poly.type
_entity_poly.pdbx_seq_one_letter_code
_entity_poly.pdbx_strand_id
1 'polypeptide(L)'
;MRKFFLANLAALAMTMAGSAFAADMPITKAPPLVERFSWTGCYLGGHIGGGWAQKDITDPVQVVQDSFLGAGSTVGVTTVSPSPTGVVIGGQIGCDYQFVSNFVIGVEGAASGSTMRSTRNVGLPLGNPDVALVKANTDFLPSLTARIGYAFDNMLLYARGGAALAGDKYEFSGSFTGLPFDFNGNDNRFGWVVGGGVDWAFTPHWSVNLEYDYYQFGHGNVMMIDQINAFASAVDVRQNVQVVKLGFNFHVWGPGW
;
A
#
# COMPACT_ATOMS: atom_id res chain seq x y z
N MET A 1 -3.79 -61.43 -83.96
CA MET A 1 -2.84 -60.50 -83.28
C MET A 1 -3.55 -59.53 -82.36
N ARG A 2 -4.80 -59.21 -82.45
CA ARG A 2 -5.51 -58.20 -81.61
C ARG A 2 -5.91 -58.68 -80.20
N LYS A 3 -6.00 -60.02 -79.99
CA LYS A 3 -6.40 -60.60 -78.70
C LYS A 3 -5.24 -60.76 -77.69
N PHE A 4 -4.00 -60.77 -78.18
CA PHE A 4 -2.83 -60.87 -77.34
C PHE A 4 -2.42 -59.51 -76.76
N PHE A 5 -2.77 -58.40 -77.39
CA PHE A 5 -2.44 -57.05 -76.84
C PHE A 5 -3.33 -56.63 -75.69
N LEU A 6 -4.58 -57.11 -75.64
CA LEU A 6 -5.50 -56.81 -74.58
C LEU A 6 -5.19 -57.58 -73.24
N ALA A 7 -4.63 -58.82 -73.42
CA ALA A 7 -4.23 -59.60 -72.23
C ALA A 7 -2.99 -59.07 -71.49
N ASN A 8 -2.07 -58.47 -72.25
CA ASN A 8 -0.85 -57.85 -71.60
C ASN A 8 -1.15 -56.49 -70.97
N LEU A 9 -2.18 -55.77 -71.45
CA LEU A 9 -2.54 -54.50 -70.78
C LEU A 9 -3.27 -54.71 -69.46
N ALA A 10 -4.01 -55.80 -69.32
CA ALA A 10 -4.70 -56.17 -68.08
C ALA A 10 -3.72 -56.66 -67.00
N ALA A 11 -2.61 -57.34 -67.36
CA ALA A 11 -1.59 -57.80 -66.43
C ALA A 11 -0.70 -56.67 -65.88
N LEU A 12 -0.51 -55.58 -66.64
CA LEU A 12 0.27 -54.43 -66.20
C LEU A 12 -0.49 -53.52 -65.25
N ALA A 13 -1.83 -53.56 -65.25
CA ALA A 13 -2.69 -52.76 -64.38
C ALA A 13 -2.82 -53.33 -62.93
N MET A 14 -2.46 -54.60 -62.73
CA MET A 14 -2.55 -55.25 -61.40
C MET A 14 -1.28 -55.13 -60.52
N THR A 15 -0.17 -54.61 -61.02
CA THR A 15 1.06 -54.47 -60.28
C THR A 15 1.27 -53.10 -59.65
N MET A 16 0.33 -52.13 -59.75
CA MET A 16 0.36 -50.83 -59.12
C MET A 16 -0.60 -50.69 -57.93
N ALA A 17 -1.07 -51.77 -57.32
CA ALA A 17 -1.71 -51.74 -56.02
C ALA A 17 -0.58 -51.61 -54.99
N GLY A 18 0.06 -50.45 -54.92
CA GLY A 18 0.94 -50.08 -53.83
C GLY A 18 0.11 -50.12 -52.54
N SER A 19 0.60 -50.93 -51.57
CA SER A 19 0.11 -50.91 -50.20
C SER A 19 0.10 -49.47 -49.72
N ALA A 20 -1.09 -48.88 -49.56
CA ALA A 20 -1.28 -47.66 -48.82
C ALA A 20 -0.92 -47.99 -47.37
N PHE A 21 0.33 -47.79 -46.96
CA PHE A 21 0.67 -47.64 -45.57
C PHE A 21 -0.06 -46.40 -45.11
N ALA A 22 -1.20 -46.58 -44.44
CA ALA A 22 -1.75 -45.54 -43.59
C ALA A 22 -0.63 -45.23 -42.57
N ALA A 23 0.09 -44.13 -42.80
CA ALA A 23 1.01 -43.60 -41.86
C ALA A 23 0.16 -43.25 -40.62
N ASP A 24 0.25 -44.12 -39.64
CA ASP A 24 -0.24 -43.85 -38.26
C ASP A 24 0.56 -42.66 -37.77
N MET A 25 0.06 -41.44 -38.07
CA MET A 25 0.65 -40.23 -37.57
C MET A 25 0.52 -40.32 -36.02
N PRO A 26 1.63 -40.34 -35.30
CA PRO A 26 1.55 -40.29 -33.84
C PRO A 26 0.70 -39.07 -33.48
N ILE A 27 -0.38 -39.29 -32.74
CA ILE A 27 -1.17 -38.22 -32.18
C ILE A 27 -0.20 -37.45 -31.25
N THR A 28 0.42 -36.44 -31.81
CA THR A 28 1.22 -35.50 -31.03
C THR A 28 0.23 -34.85 -30.07
N LYS A 29 0.24 -35.31 -28.80
CA LYS A 29 -0.53 -34.70 -27.75
C LYS A 29 -0.24 -33.20 -27.82
N ALA A 30 -1.27 -32.40 -28.12
CA ALA A 30 -1.12 -30.95 -28.17
C ALA A 30 -0.37 -30.52 -26.90
N PRO A 31 0.65 -29.68 -27.03
CA PRO A 31 1.34 -29.17 -25.84
C PRO A 31 0.27 -28.63 -24.90
N PRO A 32 0.39 -28.91 -23.57
CA PRO A 32 -0.56 -28.40 -22.61
C PRO A 32 -0.68 -26.88 -22.83
N LEU A 33 -1.90 -26.39 -22.99
CA LEU A 33 -2.16 -24.97 -22.99
C LEU A 33 -1.59 -24.43 -21.68
N VAL A 34 -0.51 -23.69 -21.74
CA VAL A 34 -0.01 -22.94 -20.58
C VAL A 34 -1.05 -21.87 -20.32
N GLU A 35 -1.93 -22.12 -19.36
CA GLU A 35 -2.88 -21.13 -18.90
C GLU A 35 -2.09 -19.92 -18.41
N ARG A 36 -2.18 -18.82 -19.14
CA ARG A 36 -1.57 -17.56 -18.71
C ARG A 36 -2.32 -17.07 -17.48
N PHE A 37 -1.59 -16.68 -16.47
CA PHE A 37 -2.16 -16.07 -15.29
C PHE A 37 -2.99 -14.83 -15.70
N SER A 38 -4.20 -14.72 -15.15
CA SER A 38 -5.07 -13.56 -15.38
C SER A 38 -5.25 -12.80 -14.07
N TRP A 39 -4.99 -11.52 -14.10
CA TRP A 39 -5.20 -10.61 -12.97
C TRP A 39 -6.67 -10.23 -12.77
N THR A 40 -7.59 -10.66 -13.66
CA THR A 40 -9.03 -10.43 -13.45
C THR A 40 -9.52 -11.27 -12.30
N GLY A 41 -10.03 -10.61 -11.25
CA GLY A 41 -10.60 -11.28 -10.09
C GLY A 41 -10.45 -10.45 -8.82
N CYS A 42 -10.88 -11.02 -7.70
CA CYS A 42 -10.75 -10.40 -6.40
C CYS A 42 -9.76 -11.18 -5.54
N TYR A 43 -9.09 -10.47 -4.66
CA TYR A 43 -8.13 -11.05 -3.73
C TYR A 43 -8.32 -10.52 -2.32
N LEU A 44 -7.82 -11.29 -1.37
CA LEU A 44 -7.73 -10.98 0.05
C LEU A 44 -6.29 -11.21 0.47
N GLY A 45 -5.70 -10.28 1.20
CA GLY A 45 -4.30 -10.38 1.58
C GLY A 45 -3.96 -9.78 2.92
N GLY A 46 -2.72 -10.03 3.32
CA GLY A 46 -2.08 -9.39 4.45
C GLY A 46 -0.77 -8.76 4.04
N HIS A 47 -0.32 -7.75 4.78
CA HIS A 47 0.94 -7.09 4.53
C HIS A 47 1.67 -6.75 5.81
N ILE A 48 2.99 -6.67 5.71
CA ILE A 48 3.89 -6.15 6.73
C ILE A 48 4.89 -5.22 6.08
N GLY A 49 5.31 -4.18 6.79
CA GLY A 49 6.25 -3.22 6.23
C GLY A 49 6.92 -2.34 7.27
N GLY A 50 7.75 -1.44 6.78
CA GLY A 50 8.35 -0.37 7.54
C GLY A 50 7.81 0.98 7.08
N GLY A 51 7.53 1.87 8.04
CA GLY A 51 7.07 3.21 7.76
C GLY A 51 7.89 4.26 8.49
N TRP A 52 7.96 5.43 7.89
CA TRP A 52 8.51 6.64 8.51
C TRP A 52 7.61 7.83 8.19
N ALA A 53 7.37 8.63 9.19
CA ALA A 53 6.57 9.84 9.05
C ALA A 53 7.43 11.07 9.31
N GLN A 54 7.04 12.18 8.71
CA GLN A 54 7.53 13.50 9.02
C GLN A 54 6.34 14.32 9.49
N LYS A 55 6.41 14.82 10.71
CA LYS A 55 5.37 15.66 11.31
C LYS A 55 5.98 16.99 11.64
N ASP A 56 5.43 18.06 11.09
CA ASP A 56 5.82 19.41 11.43
C ASP A 56 4.73 20.01 12.31
N ILE A 57 5.08 20.22 13.58
CA ILE A 57 4.21 20.81 14.60
C ILE A 57 4.64 22.27 14.72
N THR A 58 3.77 23.17 14.32
CA THR A 58 4.04 24.60 14.43
C THR A 58 3.58 25.09 15.79
N ASP A 59 4.51 25.68 16.50
CA ASP A 59 4.31 26.37 17.77
C ASP A 59 3.73 25.53 18.94
N PRO A 60 4.28 24.33 19.22
CA PRO A 60 3.81 23.53 20.36
C PRO A 60 4.11 24.21 21.72
N VAL A 61 5.05 25.14 21.73
CA VAL A 61 5.43 25.89 22.95
C VAL A 61 4.43 26.99 23.26
N GLN A 62 3.70 27.52 22.27
CA GLN A 62 2.62 28.49 22.46
C GLN A 62 1.55 27.95 23.41
N VAL A 63 1.23 26.66 23.30
CA VAL A 63 0.23 25.99 24.15
C VAL A 63 0.60 26.11 25.63
N VAL A 64 1.87 25.92 25.95
CA VAL A 64 2.38 26.08 27.34
C VAL A 64 2.38 27.54 27.79
N GLN A 65 2.81 28.43 26.88
CA GLN A 65 2.83 29.87 27.20
C GLN A 65 1.44 30.43 27.43
N ASP A 66 0.47 30.10 26.59
CA ASP A 66 -0.91 30.54 26.73
C ASP A 66 -1.54 30.01 28.04
N SER A 67 -1.17 28.78 28.44
CA SER A 67 -1.63 28.18 29.70
C SER A 67 -1.11 28.88 30.93
N PHE A 68 0.18 29.30 30.96
CA PHE A 68 0.83 29.84 32.13
C PHE A 68 1.00 31.36 32.12
N LEU A 69 1.09 32.00 30.97
CA LEU A 69 1.34 33.44 30.79
C LEU A 69 0.12 34.20 30.27
N GLY A 70 -0.96 33.53 29.92
CA GLY A 70 -2.16 34.09 29.29
C GLY A 70 -2.08 34.15 27.77
N ALA A 71 -3.26 34.08 27.16
CA ALA A 71 -3.41 34.04 25.68
C ALA A 71 -2.81 35.30 25.05
N GLY A 72 -2.02 35.10 23.98
CA GLY A 72 -1.38 36.18 23.19
C GLY A 72 0.07 36.49 23.58
N SER A 73 0.71 35.70 24.45
CA SER A 73 2.14 35.79 24.73
C SER A 73 2.93 35.33 23.51
N THR A 74 3.53 36.25 22.75
CA THR A 74 4.33 35.94 21.53
C THR A 74 5.80 35.80 21.90
N VAL A 75 6.24 34.60 22.27
CA VAL A 75 7.66 34.30 22.42
C VAL A 75 8.05 33.24 21.39
N GLY A 76 8.45 33.69 20.22
CA GLY A 76 9.13 32.92 19.17
C GLY A 76 8.43 31.64 18.69
N VAL A 77 8.04 31.62 17.43
CA VAL A 77 7.53 30.41 16.74
C VAL A 77 8.62 29.33 16.76
N THR A 78 8.38 28.22 17.40
CA THR A 78 9.28 27.06 17.38
C THR A 78 8.59 25.91 16.64
N THR A 79 9.13 25.51 15.51
CA THR A 79 8.66 24.32 14.79
C THR A 79 9.43 23.12 15.31
N VAL A 80 8.69 22.07 15.70
CA VAL A 80 9.25 20.78 16.10
C VAL A 80 8.86 19.74 15.10
N SER A 81 9.87 19.06 14.52
CA SER A 81 9.67 18.05 13.47
C SER A 81 10.04 16.66 14.00
N PRO A 82 9.16 15.98 14.75
CA PRO A 82 9.36 14.58 15.11
C PRO A 82 9.24 13.71 13.85
N SER A 83 10.11 12.70 13.77
CA SER A 83 10.13 11.74 12.68
C SER A 83 9.85 10.33 13.23
N PRO A 84 8.58 9.96 13.44
CA PRO A 84 8.22 8.63 13.90
C PRO A 84 8.61 7.58 12.86
N THR A 85 9.19 6.49 13.34
CA THR A 85 9.49 5.31 12.52
C THR A 85 8.91 4.07 13.21
N GLY A 86 8.55 3.07 12.42
CA GLY A 86 7.99 1.85 12.99
C GLY A 86 7.58 0.81 11.97
N VAL A 87 7.01 -0.25 12.47
CA VAL A 87 6.46 -1.34 11.66
C VAL A 87 4.99 -1.06 11.36
N VAL A 88 4.57 -1.42 10.16
CA VAL A 88 3.18 -1.39 9.69
C VAL A 88 2.76 -2.82 9.40
N ILE A 89 1.60 -3.24 9.90
CA ILE A 89 1.01 -4.56 9.63
C ILE A 89 -0.47 -4.41 9.40
N GLY A 90 -1.02 -5.15 8.44
CA GLY A 90 -2.44 -5.01 8.12
C GLY A 90 -2.97 -6.02 7.14
N GLY A 91 -4.19 -5.75 6.69
CA GLY A 91 -4.89 -6.53 5.68
C GLY A 91 -5.35 -5.67 4.52
N GLN A 92 -5.59 -6.33 3.39
CA GLN A 92 -6.05 -5.70 2.15
C GLN A 92 -7.05 -6.60 1.44
N ILE A 93 -7.97 -5.97 0.72
CA ILE A 93 -8.92 -6.61 -0.16
C ILE A 93 -9.04 -5.77 -1.43
N GLY A 94 -9.03 -6.41 -2.58
CA GLY A 94 -9.13 -5.70 -3.84
C GLY A 94 -9.72 -6.55 -4.94
N CYS A 95 -10.10 -5.89 -6.01
CA CYS A 95 -10.56 -6.53 -7.24
C CYS A 95 -9.94 -5.82 -8.43
N ASP A 96 -9.47 -6.62 -9.39
CA ASP A 96 -8.82 -6.17 -10.61
C ASP A 96 -9.56 -6.65 -11.83
N TYR A 97 -9.39 -5.92 -12.92
CA TYR A 97 -9.82 -6.30 -14.24
C TYR A 97 -8.68 -6.10 -15.23
N GLN A 98 -8.29 -7.20 -15.91
CA GLN A 98 -7.27 -7.21 -16.93
C GLN A 98 -7.92 -7.13 -18.31
N PHE A 99 -7.53 -6.14 -19.10
CA PHE A 99 -7.94 -6.00 -20.49
C PHE A 99 -7.13 -6.93 -21.41
N VAL A 100 -7.63 -7.18 -22.62
CA VAL A 100 -6.93 -7.96 -23.64
C VAL A 100 -5.54 -7.40 -23.98
N SER A 101 -5.34 -6.09 -23.81
CA SER A 101 -4.07 -5.37 -24.02
C SER A 101 -3.08 -5.47 -22.84
N ASN A 102 -3.30 -6.36 -21.88
CA ASN A 102 -2.53 -6.54 -20.65
C ASN A 102 -2.57 -5.36 -19.66
N PHE A 103 -3.33 -4.31 -19.93
CA PHE A 103 -3.61 -3.30 -18.93
C PHE A 103 -4.53 -3.85 -17.85
N VAL A 104 -4.25 -3.46 -16.61
CA VAL A 104 -5.04 -3.85 -15.44
C VAL A 104 -5.52 -2.58 -14.74
N ILE A 105 -6.80 -2.56 -14.39
CA ILE A 105 -7.38 -1.54 -13.51
C ILE A 105 -8.01 -2.24 -12.31
N GLY A 106 -7.99 -1.60 -11.17
CA GLY A 106 -8.56 -2.20 -9.97
C GLY A 106 -8.84 -1.19 -8.87
N VAL A 107 -9.47 -1.71 -7.82
CA VAL A 107 -9.74 -0.98 -6.59
C VAL A 107 -9.28 -1.83 -5.41
N GLU A 108 -8.71 -1.18 -4.40
CA GLU A 108 -8.21 -1.86 -3.21
C GLU A 108 -8.55 -1.06 -1.96
N GLY A 109 -9.09 -1.74 -0.95
CA GLY A 109 -9.21 -1.26 0.41
C GLY A 109 -8.15 -1.92 1.28
N ALA A 110 -7.41 -1.13 2.04
CA ALA A 110 -6.42 -1.62 2.99
C ALA A 110 -6.62 -0.99 4.36
N ALA A 111 -6.29 -1.74 5.41
CA ALA A 111 -6.32 -1.26 6.78
C ALA A 111 -5.05 -1.74 7.49
N SER A 112 -4.26 -0.79 7.99
CA SER A 112 -2.96 -1.06 8.60
C SER A 112 -2.90 -0.51 10.01
N GLY A 113 -2.47 -1.33 10.94
CA GLY A 113 -1.99 -0.90 12.25
C GLY A 113 -0.52 -0.51 12.18
N SER A 114 -0.10 0.44 12.99
CA SER A 114 1.27 0.96 12.97
C SER A 114 1.84 1.10 14.38
N THR A 115 3.13 0.85 14.51
CA THR A 115 3.90 1.10 15.74
C THR A 115 4.81 2.33 15.61
N MET A 116 4.52 3.22 14.65
CA MET A 116 5.33 4.42 14.42
C MET A 116 5.23 5.37 15.62
N ARG A 117 6.36 5.57 16.31
CA ARG A 117 6.48 6.43 17.49
C ARG A 117 7.71 7.30 17.41
N SER A 118 7.59 8.51 17.90
CA SER A 118 8.73 9.41 18.10
C SER A 118 8.59 10.17 19.41
N THR A 119 9.71 10.33 20.09
CA THR A 119 9.82 11.13 21.29
C THR A 119 10.91 12.16 21.09
N ARG A 120 10.62 13.44 21.34
CA ARG A 120 11.56 14.54 21.22
C ARG A 120 11.54 15.38 22.48
N ASN A 121 12.73 15.77 22.95
CA ASN A 121 12.87 16.78 24.00
C ASN A 121 12.90 18.17 23.34
N VAL A 122 12.12 19.08 23.86
CA VAL A 122 12.03 20.47 23.40
C VAL A 122 12.37 21.37 24.57
N GLY A 123 13.35 22.28 24.39
CA GLY A 123 13.68 23.31 25.38
C GLY A 123 12.54 24.32 25.45
N LEU A 124 12.16 24.68 26.65
CA LEU A 124 11.18 25.75 26.90
C LEU A 124 11.85 27.13 26.82
N PRO A 125 11.13 28.15 26.30
CA PRO A 125 11.68 29.49 26.15
C PRO A 125 11.85 30.19 27.49
N LEU A 126 12.38 31.46 27.48
CA LEU A 126 12.60 32.31 28.63
C LEU A 126 13.77 31.89 29.53
N GLY A 127 14.75 31.13 28.99
CA GLY A 127 15.92 30.72 29.80
C GLY A 127 15.61 29.71 30.90
N ASN A 128 14.44 29.08 30.81
CA ASN A 128 14.06 28.02 31.71
C ASN A 128 14.89 26.76 31.40
N PRO A 129 15.56 26.14 32.36
CA PRO A 129 16.32 24.91 32.17
C PRO A 129 15.41 23.68 31.95
N ASP A 130 14.10 23.82 32.14
CA ASP A 130 13.14 22.74 32.00
C ASP A 130 13.00 22.32 30.55
N VAL A 131 12.79 21.03 30.33
CA VAL A 131 12.56 20.44 29.03
C VAL A 131 11.16 19.83 28.96
N ALA A 132 10.50 20.01 27.83
CA ALA A 132 9.26 19.36 27.57
C ALA A 132 9.49 18.13 26.65
N LEU A 133 8.66 17.13 26.83
CA LEU A 133 8.68 15.89 26.08
C LEU A 133 7.51 15.88 25.09
N VAL A 134 7.81 15.83 23.80
CA VAL A 134 6.81 15.70 22.73
C VAL A 134 6.83 14.26 22.22
N LYS A 135 5.71 13.56 22.36
CA LYS A 135 5.48 12.25 21.79
C LYS A 135 4.46 12.37 20.66
N ALA A 136 4.75 11.72 19.53
CA ALA A 136 3.86 11.66 18.39
C ALA A 136 3.79 10.21 17.91
N ASN A 137 2.59 9.65 17.87
CA ASN A 137 2.31 8.29 17.44
C ASN A 137 1.34 8.31 16.26
N THR A 138 1.50 7.37 15.33
CA THR A 138 0.52 7.06 14.30
C THR A 138 0.14 5.60 14.46
N ASP A 139 -1.12 5.35 14.84
CA ASP A 139 -1.55 4.00 15.23
C ASP A 139 -2.28 3.27 14.10
N PHE A 140 -3.00 3.99 13.22
CA PHE A 140 -3.89 3.38 12.23
C PHE A 140 -3.87 4.15 10.90
N LEU A 141 -3.78 3.41 9.77
CA LEU A 141 -3.67 3.93 8.41
C LEU A 141 -4.60 3.13 7.46
N PRO A 142 -5.90 3.40 7.41
CA PRO A 142 -6.77 2.83 6.39
C PRO A 142 -6.69 3.64 5.09
N SER A 143 -6.85 2.95 3.96
CA SER A 143 -6.85 3.56 2.64
C SER A 143 -7.83 2.88 1.69
N LEU A 144 -8.36 3.66 0.76
CA LEU A 144 -9.14 3.20 -0.40
C LEU A 144 -8.49 3.77 -1.65
N THR A 145 -8.04 2.91 -2.54
CA THR A 145 -7.25 3.28 -3.71
C THR A 145 -7.80 2.66 -4.98
N ALA A 146 -7.67 3.38 -6.08
CA ALA A 146 -7.71 2.82 -7.43
C ALA A 146 -6.29 2.49 -7.86
N ARG A 147 -6.13 1.42 -8.65
CA ARG A 147 -4.84 1.04 -9.22
C ARG A 147 -4.93 0.86 -10.74
N ILE A 148 -3.84 1.17 -11.43
CA ILE A 148 -3.65 0.96 -12.84
C ILE A 148 -2.28 0.33 -13.06
N GLY A 149 -2.20 -0.69 -13.88
CA GLY A 149 -0.96 -1.42 -14.09
C GLY A 149 -0.87 -2.07 -15.47
N TYR A 150 0.26 -2.71 -15.68
CA TYR A 150 0.53 -3.51 -16.87
C TYR A 150 1.03 -4.89 -16.45
N ALA A 151 0.38 -5.93 -16.97
CA ALA A 151 0.69 -7.32 -16.69
C ALA A 151 1.73 -7.87 -17.68
N PHE A 152 2.82 -8.40 -17.13
CA PHE A 152 3.86 -9.15 -17.83
C PHE A 152 3.74 -10.62 -17.42
N ASP A 153 2.85 -11.35 -18.06
CA ASP A 153 2.47 -12.72 -17.68
C ASP A 153 2.04 -12.80 -16.19
N ASN A 154 2.87 -13.34 -15.33
CA ASN A 154 2.62 -13.48 -13.88
C ASN A 154 3.16 -12.33 -13.01
N MET A 155 3.67 -11.26 -13.63
CA MET A 155 4.08 -10.04 -12.93
C MET A 155 3.18 -8.87 -13.32
N LEU A 156 2.72 -8.10 -12.34
CA LEU A 156 1.96 -6.87 -12.52
C LEU A 156 2.76 -5.70 -11.95
N LEU A 157 3.14 -4.76 -12.81
CA LEU A 157 3.67 -3.47 -12.40
C LEU A 157 2.51 -2.47 -12.33
N TYR A 158 2.33 -1.79 -11.20
CA TYR A 158 1.19 -0.90 -11.02
C TYR A 158 1.53 0.38 -10.27
N ALA A 159 0.74 1.42 -10.55
CA ALA A 159 0.62 2.61 -9.75
C ALA A 159 -0.77 2.64 -9.09
N ARG A 160 -0.88 3.25 -7.93
CA ARG A 160 -2.14 3.38 -7.19
C ARG A 160 -2.29 4.77 -6.60
N GLY A 161 -3.52 5.18 -6.36
CA GLY A 161 -3.81 6.45 -5.73
C GLY A 161 -5.23 6.49 -5.18
N GLY A 162 -5.43 7.26 -4.13
CA GLY A 162 -6.75 7.34 -3.51
C GLY A 162 -6.77 8.13 -2.21
N ALA A 163 -7.79 7.83 -1.40
CA ALA A 163 -8.03 8.44 -0.12
C ALA A 163 -7.42 7.61 1.02
N ALA A 164 -6.95 8.28 2.06
CA ALA A 164 -6.44 7.64 3.26
C ALA A 164 -6.89 8.41 4.52
N LEU A 165 -6.90 7.69 5.64
CA LEU A 165 -7.09 8.27 6.96
C LEU A 165 -5.86 7.95 7.83
N ALA A 166 -5.55 8.80 8.79
CA ALA A 166 -4.56 8.54 9.83
C ALA A 166 -5.19 8.76 11.19
N GLY A 167 -5.01 7.80 12.09
CA GLY A 167 -5.33 7.96 13.51
C GLY A 167 -4.06 8.28 14.27
N ASP A 168 -3.95 9.52 14.75
CA ASP A 168 -2.77 10.06 15.43
C ASP A 168 -3.05 10.36 16.89
N LYS A 169 -2.00 10.18 17.72
CA LYS A 169 -2.00 10.57 19.13
C LYS A 169 -0.78 11.42 19.42
N TYR A 170 -1.03 12.52 20.11
CA TYR A 170 -0.01 13.47 20.53
C TYR A 170 -0.05 13.61 22.05
N GLU A 171 1.14 13.62 22.64
CA GLU A 171 1.34 13.87 24.07
C GLU A 171 2.47 14.87 24.24
N PHE A 172 2.21 15.94 24.99
CA PHE A 172 3.17 16.97 25.29
C PHE A 172 3.19 17.18 26.80
N SER A 173 4.25 16.73 27.46
CA SER A 173 4.35 16.71 28.92
C SER A 173 5.67 17.30 29.38
N GLY A 174 5.68 17.90 30.57
CA GLY A 174 6.87 18.50 31.17
C GLY A 174 6.58 19.30 32.41
N SER A 175 7.51 20.20 32.76
CA SER A 175 7.29 21.22 33.76
C SER A 175 7.68 22.60 33.26
N PHE A 176 6.96 23.62 33.70
CA PHE A 176 7.29 25.02 33.45
C PHE A 176 7.39 25.76 34.75
N THR A 177 8.58 26.29 35.07
CA THR A 177 8.86 26.92 36.38
C THR A 177 8.53 26.06 37.60
N GLY A 178 8.71 24.72 37.47
CA GLY A 178 8.39 23.76 38.52
C GLY A 178 6.92 23.32 38.60
N LEU A 179 6.04 23.87 37.75
CA LEU A 179 4.64 23.45 37.65
C LEU A 179 4.49 22.40 36.52
N PRO A 180 3.95 21.21 36.81
CA PRO A 180 3.76 20.18 35.79
C PRO A 180 2.64 20.54 34.85
N PHE A 181 2.77 20.03 33.57
CA PHE A 181 1.72 20.05 32.56
C PHE A 181 1.69 18.73 31.77
N ASP A 182 0.49 18.36 31.29
CA ASP A 182 0.29 17.17 30.50
C ASP A 182 -0.84 17.40 29.46
N PHE A 183 -0.46 17.72 28.24
CA PHE A 183 -1.38 17.95 27.12
C PHE A 183 -1.51 16.69 26.30
N ASN A 184 -2.75 16.27 26.07
CA ASN A 184 -3.09 15.15 25.23
C ASN A 184 -4.01 15.60 24.09
N GLY A 185 -3.74 15.09 22.87
CA GLY A 185 -4.54 15.33 21.69
C GLY A 185 -4.68 14.08 20.85
N ASN A 186 -5.89 13.79 20.42
CA ASN A 186 -6.18 12.75 19.43
C ASN A 186 -6.71 13.42 18.16
N ASP A 187 -6.26 12.96 17.01
CA ASP A 187 -6.72 13.49 15.74
C ASP A 187 -6.89 12.38 14.70
N ASN A 188 -7.99 12.46 13.96
CA ASN A 188 -8.26 11.62 12.80
C ASN A 188 -8.19 12.49 11.55
N ARG A 189 -7.18 12.25 10.71
CA ARG A 189 -6.90 13.06 9.54
C ARG A 189 -7.28 12.37 8.25
N PHE A 190 -7.96 13.12 7.40
CA PHE A 190 -8.19 12.73 6.03
C PHE A 190 -7.02 13.21 5.15
N GLY A 191 -6.58 12.36 4.24
CA GLY A 191 -5.52 12.65 3.30
C GLY A 191 -5.65 11.86 2.02
N TRP A 192 -4.61 11.94 1.21
CA TRP A 192 -4.49 11.14 0.00
C TRP A 192 -3.23 10.27 0.06
N VAL A 193 -3.26 9.21 -0.73
CA VAL A 193 -2.15 8.29 -0.92
C VAL A 193 -1.85 8.14 -2.40
N VAL A 194 -0.58 8.11 -2.74
CA VAL A 194 -0.08 7.68 -4.05
C VAL A 194 1.06 6.71 -3.83
N GLY A 195 1.10 5.69 -4.64
CA GLY A 195 2.10 4.64 -4.52
C GLY A 195 2.24 3.82 -5.79
N GLY A 196 3.05 2.80 -5.70
CA GLY A 196 3.22 1.85 -6.75
C GLY A 196 3.96 0.61 -6.26
N GLY A 197 3.86 -0.45 -7.03
CA GLY A 197 4.43 -1.71 -6.64
C GLY A 197 4.51 -2.70 -7.78
N VAL A 198 5.08 -3.84 -7.42
CA VAL A 198 5.14 -5.02 -8.27
C VAL A 198 4.44 -6.16 -7.53
N ASP A 199 3.52 -6.82 -8.20
CA ASP A 199 2.85 -8.02 -7.71
C ASP A 199 3.29 -9.22 -8.56
N TRP A 200 3.69 -10.32 -7.94
CA TRP A 200 4.16 -11.53 -8.59
C TRP A 200 3.33 -12.73 -8.17
N ALA A 201 2.59 -13.27 -9.15
CA ALA A 201 1.80 -14.49 -8.96
C ALA A 201 2.70 -15.71 -9.18
N PHE A 202 3.03 -16.42 -8.11
CA PHE A 202 3.86 -17.65 -8.15
C PHE A 202 3.00 -18.91 -8.26
N THR A 203 1.69 -18.81 -8.01
CA THR A 203 0.68 -19.84 -8.31
C THR A 203 -0.59 -19.17 -8.82
N PRO A 204 -1.55 -19.93 -9.39
CA PRO A 204 -2.83 -19.35 -9.82
C PRO A 204 -3.63 -18.64 -8.73
N HIS A 205 -3.39 -18.98 -7.46
CA HIS A 205 -4.15 -18.46 -6.33
C HIS A 205 -3.35 -17.56 -5.40
N TRP A 206 -2.02 -17.50 -5.54
CA TRP A 206 -1.17 -16.79 -4.61
C TRP A 206 -0.23 -15.83 -5.30
N SER A 207 -0.16 -14.62 -4.80
CA SER A 207 0.82 -13.64 -5.23
C SER A 207 1.49 -12.97 -4.03
N VAL A 208 2.65 -12.41 -4.29
CA VAL A 208 3.42 -11.59 -3.36
C VAL A 208 3.68 -10.23 -3.99
N ASN A 209 3.44 -9.16 -3.25
CA ASN A 209 3.68 -7.81 -3.73
C ASN A 209 4.70 -7.08 -2.88
N LEU A 210 5.46 -6.22 -3.55
CA LEU A 210 6.31 -5.20 -2.93
C LEU A 210 5.77 -3.84 -3.35
N GLU A 211 5.44 -3.00 -2.38
CA GLU A 211 4.74 -1.74 -2.59
C GLU A 211 5.38 -0.61 -1.80
N TYR A 212 5.45 0.56 -2.40
CA TYR A 212 5.80 1.82 -1.77
C TYR A 212 4.63 2.78 -1.84
N ASP A 213 4.26 3.35 -0.70
CA ASP A 213 3.19 4.33 -0.56
C ASP A 213 3.69 5.62 0.06
N TYR A 214 3.25 6.73 -0.50
CA TYR A 214 3.39 8.06 0.04
C TYR A 214 2.01 8.60 0.42
N TYR A 215 1.82 8.86 1.70
CA TYR A 215 0.62 9.44 2.27
C TYR A 215 0.86 10.91 2.59
N GLN A 216 -0.11 11.77 2.28
CA GLN A 216 -0.09 13.16 2.70
C GLN A 216 -1.41 13.50 3.38
N PHE A 217 -1.31 13.88 4.64
CA PHE A 217 -2.41 14.36 5.46
C PHE A 217 -2.21 15.86 5.63
N GLY A 218 -3.03 16.67 4.99
CA GLY A 218 -2.92 18.14 4.95
C GLY A 218 -2.62 18.83 6.28
N HIS A 219 -2.88 20.12 6.35
CA HIS A 219 -2.83 20.87 7.59
C HIS A 219 -4.06 20.57 8.44
N GLY A 220 -3.89 20.35 9.74
CA GLY A 220 -4.99 20.12 10.68
C GLY A 220 -4.70 20.76 12.03
N ASN A 221 -5.71 21.40 12.61
CA ASN A 221 -5.65 21.93 13.95
C ASN A 221 -5.97 20.83 14.94
N VAL A 222 -4.97 20.41 15.72
CA VAL A 222 -5.14 19.45 16.81
C VAL A 222 -5.46 20.19 18.08
N MET A 223 -6.61 19.92 18.68
CA MET A 223 -6.96 20.44 20.00
C MET A 223 -6.16 19.65 21.05
N MET A 224 -5.25 20.32 21.71
CA MET A 224 -4.49 19.80 22.85
C MET A 224 -5.13 20.26 24.16
N ILE A 225 -5.44 19.32 25.04
CA ILE A 225 -6.09 19.57 26.32
C ILE A 225 -5.10 19.23 27.44
N ASP A 226 -4.81 20.21 28.29
CA ASP A 226 -4.04 20.01 29.53
C ASP A 226 -4.91 19.30 30.55
N GLN A 227 -4.50 18.09 30.90
CA GLN A 227 -5.20 17.24 31.90
C GLN A 227 -5.03 17.74 33.34
N ILE A 228 -4.05 18.59 33.57
CA ILE A 228 -3.73 19.09 34.91
C ILE A 228 -4.41 20.45 35.15
N ASN A 229 -4.30 21.38 34.20
CA ASN A 229 -4.75 22.76 34.35
C ASN A 229 -6.07 23.06 33.64
N ALA A 230 -6.68 22.06 32.98
CA ALA A 230 -7.96 22.17 32.25
C ALA A 230 -7.93 23.26 31.17
N PHE A 231 -6.78 23.51 30.54
CA PHE A 231 -6.59 24.45 29.43
C PHE A 231 -6.61 23.73 28.09
N ALA A 232 -7.13 24.36 27.04
CA ALA A 232 -7.16 23.79 25.70
C ALA A 232 -6.61 24.81 24.69
N SER A 233 -5.73 24.33 23.80
CA SER A 233 -5.17 25.13 22.70
C SER A 233 -5.07 24.31 21.43
N ALA A 234 -5.20 24.97 20.27
CA ALA A 234 -5.11 24.35 18.95
C ALA A 234 -3.69 24.53 18.38
N VAL A 235 -3.11 23.44 17.89
CA VAL A 235 -1.78 23.41 17.27
C VAL A 235 -1.93 22.97 15.82
N ASP A 236 -1.29 23.69 14.88
CA ASP A 236 -1.24 23.28 13.48
C ASP A 236 -0.20 22.16 13.30
N VAL A 237 -0.63 21.07 12.71
CA VAL A 237 0.23 19.92 12.44
C VAL A 237 0.11 19.53 10.98
N ARG A 238 1.25 19.46 10.29
CA ARG A 238 1.37 18.89 8.94
C ARG A 238 2.03 17.51 9.03
N GLN A 239 1.55 16.56 8.22
CA GLN A 239 2.05 15.19 8.27
C GLN A 239 2.18 14.55 6.90
N ASN A 240 3.34 13.92 6.68
CA ASN A 240 3.59 13.02 5.57
C ASN A 240 4.03 11.66 6.13
N VAL A 241 3.57 10.58 5.51
CA VAL A 241 3.96 9.22 5.90
C VAL A 241 4.41 8.47 4.66
N GLN A 242 5.50 7.74 4.77
CA GLN A 242 6.03 6.89 3.73
C GLN A 242 6.12 5.47 4.26
N VAL A 243 5.69 4.49 3.46
CA VAL A 243 5.63 3.09 3.86
C VAL A 243 6.15 2.21 2.74
N VAL A 244 7.01 1.27 3.05
CA VAL A 244 7.37 0.14 2.18
C VAL A 244 6.72 -1.10 2.76
N LYS A 245 5.93 -1.81 1.94
CA LYS A 245 5.17 -3.00 2.36
C LYS A 245 5.52 -4.20 1.50
N LEU A 246 5.61 -5.35 2.14
CA LEU A 246 5.58 -6.67 1.53
C LEU A 246 4.21 -7.28 1.83
N GLY A 247 3.45 -7.59 0.79
CA GLY A 247 2.12 -8.16 0.93
C GLY A 247 2.05 -9.57 0.37
N PHE A 248 1.04 -10.30 0.83
CA PHE A 248 0.75 -11.66 0.41
C PHE A 248 -0.75 -11.75 0.12
N ASN A 249 -1.13 -12.08 -1.13
CA ASN A 249 -2.51 -12.08 -1.60
C ASN A 249 -2.96 -13.48 -1.97
N PHE A 250 -4.19 -13.79 -1.59
CA PHE A 250 -4.93 -14.97 -2.04
C PHE A 250 -6.04 -14.53 -3.00
N HIS A 251 -5.98 -15.00 -4.26
CA HIS A 251 -6.97 -14.72 -5.29
C HIS A 251 -8.15 -15.66 -5.10
N VAL A 252 -9.31 -15.10 -4.68
CA VAL A 252 -10.54 -15.87 -4.35
C VAL A 252 -11.46 -16.02 -5.54
N TRP A 253 -11.27 -15.23 -6.60
CA TRP A 253 -12.09 -15.24 -7.80
C TRP A 253 -11.26 -14.81 -9.00
N GLY A 254 -11.34 -15.58 -10.11
CA GLY A 254 -10.64 -15.28 -11.36
C GLY A 254 -11.04 -16.27 -12.47
N PRO A 255 -10.63 -16.04 -13.73
CA PRO A 255 -10.97 -16.91 -14.88
C PRO A 255 -10.24 -18.26 -14.86
N GLY A 256 -10.18 -18.92 -13.76
CA GLY A 256 -9.57 -20.25 -13.59
C GLY A 256 -10.29 -21.10 -12.56
N TRP A 257 -11.54 -20.73 -12.21
CA TRP A 257 -12.43 -21.47 -11.30
C TRP A 257 -13.47 -22.21 -12.10
#